data_ab5db6432538a5deff60f38f1cf143e3
#
_entry.id   ab5db6432538a5deff60f38f1cf143e3
#
_cell.length_a   1.000
_cell.length_b   1.000
_cell.length_c   1.000
_cell.angle_alpha   90.00
_cell.angle_beta   90.00
_cell.angle_gamma   90.00
#
_symmetry.space_group_name_H-M   'P 1'
#
loop_
_entity.id
_entity.type
_entity.pdbx_description
1 polymer ?
#
loop_
_entity_poly.entity_id
_entity_poly.type
_entity_poly.pdbx_seq_one_letter_code
_entity_poly.pdbx_strand_id
1 'polypeptide(L)'
;MELYEQINRIKGLMLNEADENLTILQKYLGGNQELIQKYTEIENVLGDKFTEDHFNQEIAYSGPLKQLSTGLLPDTLKQFNLMKQVIPTISVRENSWRDYDKQKETFIKYAKKYGGTISGGLKQAALPGFSQHHTGKAIDVGNYKMLTPQILNKYGFVVSYPKQTTFRIAEPWHIYYNK
;
A
#
# COMPACT_ATOMS: atom_id res chain seq x y z
N MET A 1 16.38 18.38 -42.48
CA MET A 1 17.27 18.41 -41.28
C MET A 1 16.47 18.66 -40.00
N GLU A 2 15.58 19.62 -39.95
CA GLU A 2 14.84 20.04 -38.77
C GLU A 2 14.00 18.92 -38.07
N LEU A 3 13.29 18.09 -38.83
CA LEU A 3 12.47 17.00 -38.28
C LEU A 3 13.30 15.89 -37.62
N TYR A 4 14.47 15.56 -38.20
CA TYR A 4 15.36 14.53 -37.64
C TYR A 4 16.02 15.01 -36.35
N GLU A 5 16.38 16.28 -36.26
CA GLU A 5 16.91 16.89 -35.03
C GLU A 5 15.85 16.93 -33.92
N GLN A 6 14.60 17.26 -34.26
CA GLN A 6 13.49 17.24 -33.31
C GLN A 6 13.22 15.83 -32.78
N ILE A 7 13.22 14.81 -33.64
CA ILE A 7 13.05 13.41 -33.24
C ILE A 7 14.15 12.95 -32.30
N ASN A 8 15.41 13.29 -32.58
CA ASN A 8 16.54 12.94 -31.72
C ASN A 8 16.51 13.66 -30.36
N ARG A 9 16.06 14.93 -30.35
CA ARG A 9 15.87 15.70 -29.12
C ARG A 9 14.76 15.10 -28.27
N ILE A 10 13.62 14.70 -28.86
CA ILE A 10 12.51 14.00 -28.16
C ILE A 10 12.99 12.67 -27.62
N LYS A 11 13.72 11.87 -28.41
CA LYS A 11 14.30 10.60 -27.94
C LYS A 11 15.28 10.80 -26.79
N GLY A 12 16.12 11.83 -26.85
CA GLY A 12 17.04 12.16 -25.75
C GLY A 12 16.32 12.55 -24.47
N LEU A 13 15.24 13.33 -24.56
CA LEU A 13 14.41 13.71 -23.42
C LEU A 13 13.71 12.50 -22.81
N MET A 14 13.11 11.63 -23.65
CA MET A 14 12.45 10.40 -23.19
C MET A 14 13.42 9.42 -22.49
N LEU A 15 14.66 9.30 -22.99
CA LEU A 15 15.68 8.47 -22.36
C LEU A 15 16.09 9.02 -20.98
N ASN A 16 16.29 10.35 -20.88
CA ASN A 16 16.61 10.97 -19.58
C ASN A 16 15.50 10.83 -18.56
N GLU A 17 14.24 11.03 -18.96
CA GLU A 17 13.09 10.83 -18.05
C GLU A 17 12.95 9.38 -17.59
N ALA A 18 13.21 8.40 -18.47
CA ALA A 18 13.18 6.98 -18.13
C ALA A 18 14.30 6.63 -17.14
N ASP A 19 15.50 7.18 -17.32
CA ASP A 19 16.65 6.95 -16.42
C ASP A 19 16.42 7.59 -15.04
N GLU A 20 15.88 8.81 -14.99
CA GLU A 20 15.54 9.49 -13.72
C GLU A 20 14.49 8.71 -12.94
N ASN A 21 13.43 8.24 -13.60
CA ASN A 21 12.38 7.45 -12.97
C ASN A 21 12.91 6.13 -12.43
N LEU A 22 13.73 5.42 -13.21
CA LEU A 22 14.36 4.16 -12.74
C LEU A 22 15.26 4.43 -11.53
N THR A 23 15.94 5.57 -11.47
CA THR A 23 16.77 5.99 -10.33
C THR A 23 15.91 6.20 -9.08
N ILE A 24 14.73 6.85 -9.21
CA ILE A 24 13.78 7.01 -8.09
C ILE A 24 13.30 5.65 -7.58
N LEU A 25 12.85 4.77 -8.46
CA LEU A 25 12.39 3.43 -8.07
C LEU A 25 13.51 2.62 -7.38
N GLN A 26 14.72 2.63 -7.90
CA GLN A 26 15.86 1.96 -7.29
C GLN A 26 16.20 2.50 -5.90
N LYS A 27 16.18 3.82 -5.72
CA LYS A 27 16.42 4.50 -4.45
C LYS A 27 15.45 4.04 -3.36
N TYR A 28 14.16 4.01 -3.66
CA TYR A 28 13.12 3.74 -2.66
C TYR A 28 12.77 2.27 -2.48
N LEU A 29 13.03 1.43 -3.49
CA LEU A 29 12.72 -0.01 -3.47
C LEU A 29 13.96 -0.89 -3.21
N GLY A 30 15.13 -0.28 -2.96
CA GLY A 30 16.35 -1.00 -2.60
C GLY A 30 16.83 -1.98 -3.66
N GLY A 31 16.55 -1.73 -4.93
CA GLY A 31 16.93 -2.62 -6.04
C GLY A 31 16.08 -3.90 -6.15
N ASN A 32 14.96 -4.01 -5.41
CA ASN A 32 14.05 -5.14 -5.52
C ASN A 32 13.36 -5.14 -6.90
N GLN A 33 13.84 -6.00 -7.81
CA GLN A 33 13.39 -6.07 -9.20
C GLN A 33 11.89 -6.42 -9.31
N GLU A 34 11.37 -7.28 -8.45
CA GLU A 34 9.96 -7.62 -8.43
C GLU A 34 9.10 -6.38 -8.13
N LEU A 35 9.46 -5.61 -7.10
CA LEU A 35 8.76 -4.36 -6.78
C LEU A 35 8.90 -3.33 -7.90
N ILE A 36 10.10 -3.12 -8.45
CA ILE A 36 10.32 -2.20 -9.58
C ILE A 36 9.39 -2.54 -10.74
N GLN A 37 9.25 -3.81 -11.08
CA GLN A 37 8.31 -4.25 -12.11
C GLN A 37 6.86 -3.89 -11.77
N LYS A 38 6.40 -4.11 -10.51
CA LYS A 38 5.02 -3.75 -10.11
C LYS A 38 4.77 -2.25 -10.21
N TYR A 39 5.75 -1.43 -9.89
CA TYR A 39 5.64 0.03 -10.01
C TYR A 39 5.58 0.48 -11.46
N THR A 40 6.42 -0.07 -12.35
CA THR A 40 6.37 0.18 -13.78
C THR A 40 5.00 -0.22 -14.38
N GLU A 41 4.42 -1.35 -13.93
CA GLU A 41 3.08 -1.77 -14.34
C GLU A 41 2.00 -0.78 -13.87
N ILE A 42 2.10 -0.25 -12.65
CA ILE A 42 1.18 0.80 -12.15
C ILE A 42 1.28 2.06 -13.01
N GLU A 43 2.48 2.53 -13.29
CA GLU A 43 2.72 3.70 -14.13
C GLU A 43 2.10 3.53 -15.53
N ASN A 44 2.32 2.39 -16.16
CA ASN A 44 1.78 2.08 -17.48
C ASN A 44 0.24 2.06 -17.49
N VAL A 45 -0.38 1.54 -16.41
CA VAL A 45 -1.85 1.47 -16.31
C VAL A 45 -2.48 2.84 -16.04
N LEU A 46 -1.81 3.68 -15.25
CA LEU A 46 -2.34 4.99 -14.84
C LEU A 46 -1.93 6.12 -15.78
N GLY A 47 -0.89 5.94 -16.59
CA GLY A 47 -0.31 7.03 -17.40
C GLY A 47 0.33 8.12 -16.54
N ASP A 48 0.73 7.80 -15.30
CA ASP A 48 1.29 8.72 -14.31
C ASP A 48 2.62 8.16 -13.80
N LYS A 49 3.53 8.99 -13.30
CA LYS A 49 4.87 8.60 -12.87
C LYS A 49 5.05 8.76 -11.37
N PHE A 50 5.78 7.81 -10.78
CA PHE A 50 6.19 7.95 -9.38
C PHE A 50 7.20 9.07 -9.21
N THR A 51 7.01 9.85 -8.16
CA THR A 51 7.92 10.94 -7.76
C THR A 51 8.45 10.65 -6.35
N GLU A 52 9.52 11.34 -5.96
CA GLU A 52 10.02 11.29 -4.58
C GLU A 52 8.95 11.66 -3.56
N ASP A 53 8.08 12.64 -3.88
CA ASP A 53 6.98 13.05 -2.98
C ASP A 53 5.99 11.93 -2.70
N HIS A 54 5.67 11.10 -3.70
CA HIS A 54 4.81 9.93 -3.49
C HIS A 54 5.41 8.95 -2.48
N PHE A 55 6.71 8.67 -2.58
CA PHE A 55 7.41 7.80 -1.63
C PHE A 55 7.56 8.43 -0.25
N ASN A 56 7.88 9.70 -0.18
CA ASN A 56 7.99 10.42 1.09
C ASN A 56 6.65 10.45 1.84
N GLN A 57 5.53 10.69 1.15
CA GLN A 57 4.20 10.60 1.71
C GLN A 57 3.88 9.18 2.20
N GLU A 58 4.18 8.16 1.41
CA GLU A 58 3.94 6.76 1.79
C GLU A 58 4.76 6.36 3.00
N ILE A 59 6.06 6.68 3.03
CA ILE A 59 6.97 6.37 4.15
C ILE A 59 6.52 7.08 5.44
N ALA A 60 6.14 8.35 5.33
CA ALA A 60 5.66 9.13 6.48
C ALA A 60 4.39 8.52 7.10
N TYR A 61 3.55 7.85 6.31
CA TYR A 61 2.30 7.27 6.76
C TYR A 61 2.40 5.79 7.11
N SER A 62 3.00 4.98 6.24
CA SER A 62 3.07 3.52 6.36
C SER A 62 4.39 3.04 6.98
N GLY A 63 5.40 3.92 7.08
CA GLY A 63 6.76 3.57 7.48
C GLY A 63 7.56 2.89 6.34
N PRO A 64 8.70 2.26 6.65
CA PRO A 64 9.59 1.67 5.65
C PRO A 64 8.97 0.47 4.94
N LEU A 65 9.67 -0.03 3.92
CA LEU A 65 9.33 -1.28 3.22
C LEU A 65 9.07 -2.41 4.23
N LYS A 66 8.04 -3.20 3.96
CA LYS A 66 7.61 -4.32 4.79
C LYS A 66 8.13 -5.64 4.25
N GLN A 67 8.51 -6.53 5.14
CA GLN A 67 8.78 -7.90 4.78
C GLN A 67 7.48 -8.62 4.41
N LEU A 68 7.48 -9.29 3.26
CA LEU A 68 6.34 -10.10 2.80
C LEU A 68 6.30 -11.41 3.59
N SER A 69 5.18 -11.69 4.26
CA SER A 69 4.87 -12.98 4.86
C SER A 69 4.18 -13.90 3.85
N THR A 70 4.01 -15.17 4.19
CA THR A 70 3.32 -16.16 3.35
C THR A 70 1.80 -16.23 3.61
N GLY A 71 1.27 -15.34 4.43
CA GLY A 71 -0.14 -15.30 4.84
C GLY A 71 -0.32 -14.53 6.15
N LEU A 72 -1.51 -14.59 6.72
CA LEU A 72 -1.72 -14.11 8.09
C LEU A 72 -0.93 -14.96 9.08
N LEU A 73 -0.19 -14.32 9.97
CA LEU A 73 0.62 -15.03 10.95
C LEU A 73 -0.25 -15.82 11.92
N PRO A 74 0.19 -17.01 12.37
CA PRO A 74 -0.56 -17.86 13.30
C PRO A 74 -1.00 -17.14 14.58
N ASP A 75 -0.14 -16.31 15.17
CA ASP A 75 -0.46 -15.53 16.36
C ASP A 75 -1.52 -14.46 16.09
N THR A 76 -1.45 -13.80 14.94
CA THR A 76 -2.46 -12.83 14.50
C THR A 76 -3.83 -13.50 14.41
N LEU A 77 -3.92 -14.65 13.74
CA LEU A 77 -5.16 -15.43 13.61
C LEU A 77 -5.66 -15.94 14.95
N LYS A 78 -4.77 -16.46 15.79
CA LYS A 78 -5.11 -16.95 17.14
C LYS A 78 -5.76 -15.84 17.97
N GLN A 79 -5.14 -14.68 18.06
CA GLN A 79 -5.65 -13.56 18.85
C GLN A 79 -6.96 -13.00 18.28
N PHE A 80 -7.07 -12.93 16.95
CA PHE A 80 -8.32 -12.54 16.30
C PHE A 80 -9.46 -13.51 16.60
N ASN A 81 -9.21 -14.83 16.56
CA ASN A 81 -10.20 -15.85 16.87
C ASN A 81 -10.64 -15.82 18.33
N LEU A 82 -9.73 -15.55 19.28
CA LEU A 82 -10.08 -15.34 20.69
C LEU A 82 -10.97 -14.09 20.85
N MET A 83 -10.66 -12.99 20.16
CA MET A 83 -11.50 -11.79 20.15
C MET A 83 -12.89 -12.08 19.56
N LYS A 84 -12.96 -12.87 18.48
CA LYS A 84 -14.22 -13.28 17.84
C LYS A 84 -15.11 -14.15 18.76
N GLN A 85 -14.55 -14.93 19.68
CA GLN A 85 -15.35 -15.66 20.68
C GLN A 85 -16.14 -14.71 21.60
N VAL A 86 -15.60 -13.52 21.87
CA VAL A 86 -16.27 -12.49 22.69
C VAL A 86 -17.20 -11.61 21.86
N ILE A 87 -16.86 -11.39 20.60
CA ILE A 87 -17.67 -10.59 19.65
C ILE A 87 -17.91 -11.44 18.40
N PRO A 88 -18.91 -12.35 18.40
CA PRO A 88 -19.09 -13.30 17.30
C PRO A 88 -19.41 -12.67 15.94
N THR A 89 -19.87 -11.43 15.94
CA THR A 89 -20.27 -10.69 14.72
C THR A 89 -19.12 -10.11 13.90
N ILE A 90 -17.91 -10.02 14.46
CA ILE A 90 -16.74 -9.57 13.70
C ILE A 90 -16.27 -10.65 12.74
N SER A 91 -15.71 -10.24 11.62
CA SER A 91 -15.17 -11.14 10.60
C SER A 91 -13.90 -10.58 9.99
N VAL A 92 -13.03 -11.45 9.50
CA VAL A 92 -11.93 -11.05 8.61
C VAL A 92 -12.52 -10.75 7.25
N ARG A 93 -12.24 -9.57 6.71
CA ARG A 93 -12.59 -9.24 5.32
C ARG A 93 -11.64 -9.97 4.38
N GLU A 94 -12.13 -10.30 3.20
CA GLU A 94 -11.29 -10.81 2.11
C GLU A 94 -10.10 -9.89 1.87
N ASN A 95 -8.96 -10.47 1.52
CA ASN A 95 -7.72 -9.75 1.23
C ASN A 95 -7.08 -9.03 2.45
N SER A 96 -7.31 -9.52 3.67
CA SER A 96 -6.58 -9.03 4.86
C SER A 96 -5.08 -9.36 4.83
N TRP A 97 -4.65 -10.40 4.09
CA TRP A 97 -3.26 -10.56 3.69
C TRP A 97 -3.15 -10.33 2.17
N ARG A 98 -2.07 -9.68 1.75
CA ARG A 98 -1.85 -9.35 0.34
C ARG A 98 -0.37 -9.51 -0.01
N ASP A 99 -0.09 -10.22 -1.11
CA ASP A 99 1.19 -10.15 -1.80
C ASP A 99 1.33 -8.84 -2.60
N TYR A 100 2.44 -8.70 -3.32
CA TYR A 100 2.68 -7.47 -4.10
C TYR A 100 1.70 -7.32 -5.26
N ASP A 101 1.30 -8.42 -5.92
CA ASP A 101 0.34 -8.37 -7.02
C ASP A 101 -1.04 -7.93 -6.55
N LYS A 102 -1.52 -8.51 -5.45
CA LYS A 102 -2.82 -8.13 -4.88
C LYS A 102 -2.82 -6.70 -4.36
N GLN A 103 -1.70 -6.25 -3.80
CA GLN A 103 -1.57 -4.85 -3.38
C GLN A 103 -1.52 -3.90 -4.58
N LYS A 104 -0.84 -4.25 -5.68
CA LYS A 104 -0.85 -3.50 -6.95
C LYS A 104 -2.27 -3.35 -7.49
N GLU A 105 -3.03 -4.45 -7.59
CA GLU A 105 -4.43 -4.41 -8.03
C GLU A 105 -5.28 -3.49 -7.14
N THR A 106 -5.11 -3.61 -5.82
CA THR A 106 -5.79 -2.78 -4.83
C THR A 106 -5.45 -1.30 -5.03
N PHE A 107 -4.18 -0.99 -5.21
CA PHE A 107 -3.70 0.37 -5.45
C PHE A 107 -4.29 0.97 -6.72
N ILE A 108 -4.22 0.26 -7.85
CA ILE A 108 -4.78 0.69 -9.13
C ILE A 108 -6.30 0.93 -9.01
N LYS A 109 -7.02 0.03 -8.31
CA LYS A 109 -8.46 0.18 -8.06
C LYS A 109 -8.77 1.52 -7.37
N TYR A 110 -8.03 1.85 -6.32
CA TYR A 110 -8.24 3.11 -5.59
C TYR A 110 -7.73 4.32 -6.38
N ALA A 111 -6.62 4.21 -7.10
CA ALA A 111 -6.17 5.26 -8.01
C ALA A 111 -7.28 5.63 -9.00
N LYS A 112 -7.87 4.67 -9.70
CA LYS A 112 -8.99 4.88 -10.62
C LYS A 112 -10.22 5.51 -9.94
N LYS A 113 -10.52 5.10 -8.70
CA LYS A 113 -11.62 5.68 -7.90
C LYS A 113 -11.40 7.16 -7.58
N TYR A 114 -10.16 7.58 -7.38
CA TYR A 114 -9.81 8.92 -6.93
C TYR A 114 -9.08 9.76 -7.99
N GLY A 115 -9.44 9.62 -9.24
CA GLY A 115 -9.00 10.51 -10.32
C GLY A 115 -7.97 9.92 -11.27
N GLY A 116 -7.63 8.63 -11.16
CA GLY A 116 -6.77 7.92 -12.10
C GLY A 116 -5.27 8.20 -11.93
N THR A 117 -4.85 8.80 -10.82
CA THR A 117 -3.46 9.19 -10.57
C THR A 117 -2.84 8.40 -9.41
N ILE A 118 -1.51 8.38 -9.32
CA ILE A 118 -0.77 7.80 -8.20
C ILE A 118 -1.17 8.46 -6.88
N SER A 119 -1.23 9.79 -6.84
CA SER A 119 -1.72 10.55 -5.67
C SER A 119 -3.15 10.16 -5.28
N GLY A 120 -4.01 9.84 -6.26
CA GLY A 120 -5.35 9.32 -6.03
C GLY A 120 -5.32 7.97 -5.32
N GLY A 121 -4.43 7.06 -5.72
CA GLY A 121 -4.23 5.76 -5.10
C GLY A 121 -3.80 5.85 -3.64
N LEU A 122 -2.87 6.75 -3.36
CA LEU A 122 -2.35 7.01 -2.02
C LEU A 122 -3.42 7.46 -1.00
N LYS A 123 -4.58 7.94 -1.45
CA LYS A 123 -5.68 8.34 -0.55
C LYS A 123 -6.24 7.17 0.26
N GLN A 124 -6.17 5.93 -0.24
CA GLN A 124 -6.78 4.78 0.43
C GLN A 124 -5.99 3.48 0.33
N ALA A 125 -4.94 3.40 -0.45
CA ALA A 125 -4.14 2.18 -0.56
C ALA A 125 -2.65 2.50 -0.37
N ALA A 126 -1.97 1.68 0.41
CA ALA A 126 -0.52 1.72 0.48
C ALA A 126 0.10 1.23 -0.84
N LEU A 127 1.28 1.70 -1.15
CA LEU A 127 2.07 1.20 -2.26
C LEU A 127 2.48 -0.28 -2.03
N PRO A 128 2.64 -1.09 -3.09
CA PRO A 128 3.26 -2.41 -2.97
C PRO A 128 4.60 -2.33 -2.24
N GLY A 129 4.83 -3.22 -1.29
CA GLY A 129 6.01 -3.18 -0.42
C GLY A 129 5.85 -2.35 0.86
N PHE A 130 4.91 -1.40 0.93
CA PHE A 130 4.69 -0.55 2.12
C PHE A 130 3.46 -0.95 2.94
N SER A 131 2.56 -1.75 2.38
CA SER A 131 1.33 -2.16 3.04
C SER A 131 1.58 -3.01 4.29
N GLN A 132 0.92 -2.68 5.40
CA GLN A 132 0.94 -3.50 6.62
C GLN A 132 0.35 -4.91 6.38
N HIS A 133 -0.52 -5.09 5.38
CA HIS A 133 -1.07 -6.39 5.01
C HIS A 133 0.00 -7.39 4.53
N HIS A 134 1.15 -6.91 4.04
CA HIS A 134 2.28 -7.78 3.67
C HIS A 134 2.86 -8.53 4.85
N THR A 135 2.79 -7.95 6.05
CA THR A 135 3.42 -8.54 7.26
C THR A 135 2.66 -9.74 7.83
N GLY A 136 1.44 -9.98 7.38
CA GLY A 136 0.54 -10.97 8.00
C GLY A 136 0.01 -10.57 9.39
N LYS A 137 0.27 -9.35 9.85
CA LYS A 137 -0.18 -8.81 11.13
C LYS A 137 -1.41 -7.89 11.02
N ALA A 138 -1.73 -7.41 9.81
CA ALA A 138 -2.88 -6.53 9.58
C ALA A 138 -4.13 -7.31 9.17
N ILE A 139 -5.27 -6.90 9.72
CA ILE A 139 -6.60 -7.44 9.41
C ILE A 139 -7.56 -6.29 9.13
N ASP A 140 -8.27 -6.38 8.00
CA ASP A 140 -9.46 -5.58 7.75
C ASP A 140 -10.68 -6.28 8.36
N VAL A 141 -11.35 -5.62 9.31
CA VAL A 141 -12.43 -6.23 10.11
C VAL A 141 -13.80 -5.80 9.59
N GLY A 142 -14.67 -6.78 9.34
CA GLY A 142 -16.10 -6.56 9.19
C GLY A 142 -16.75 -6.32 10.56
N ASN A 143 -17.80 -5.49 10.59
CA ASN A 143 -18.48 -5.07 11.83
C ASN A 143 -17.55 -4.42 12.88
N TYR A 144 -16.51 -3.74 12.43
CA TYR A 144 -15.47 -3.13 13.27
C TYR A 144 -16.01 -2.13 14.33
N LYS A 145 -17.22 -1.59 14.14
CA LYS A 145 -17.86 -0.66 15.10
C LYS A 145 -18.05 -1.25 16.49
N MET A 146 -17.98 -2.58 16.61
CA MET A 146 -18.04 -3.30 17.88
C MET A 146 -16.70 -3.34 18.62
N LEU A 147 -15.61 -2.95 17.94
CA LEU A 147 -14.27 -2.97 18.50
C LEU A 147 -13.99 -1.69 19.28
N THR A 148 -13.82 -1.81 20.59
CA THR A 148 -13.36 -0.71 21.44
C THR A 148 -11.84 -0.77 21.62
N PRO A 149 -11.16 0.35 21.97
CA PRO A 149 -9.74 0.33 22.26
C PRO A 149 -9.35 -0.67 23.35
N GLN A 150 -10.19 -0.86 24.36
CA GLN A 150 -9.98 -1.81 25.46
C GLN A 150 -9.99 -3.27 24.96
N ILE A 151 -10.93 -3.60 24.09
CA ILE A 151 -10.99 -4.93 23.48
C ILE A 151 -9.77 -5.16 22.59
N LEU A 152 -9.45 -4.23 21.71
CA LEU A 152 -8.29 -4.35 20.84
C LEU A 152 -7.00 -4.57 21.63
N ASN A 153 -6.74 -3.72 22.62
CA ASN A 153 -5.55 -3.82 23.47
C ASN A 153 -5.46 -5.15 24.23
N LYS A 154 -6.60 -5.67 24.72
CA LYS A 154 -6.65 -6.97 25.41
C LYS A 154 -6.09 -8.10 24.54
N TYR A 155 -6.39 -8.08 23.24
CA TYR A 155 -5.95 -9.10 22.28
C TYR A 155 -4.69 -8.70 21.49
N GLY A 156 -4.05 -7.57 21.84
CA GLY A 156 -2.80 -7.13 21.24
C GLY A 156 -2.93 -6.42 19.90
N PHE A 157 -4.13 -5.93 19.58
CA PHE A 157 -4.39 -5.16 18.36
C PHE A 157 -4.47 -3.67 18.64
N VAL A 158 -4.16 -2.89 17.61
CA VAL A 158 -4.37 -1.44 17.55
C VAL A 158 -5.02 -1.07 16.23
N VAL A 159 -5.75 0.04 16.18
CA VAL A 159 -6.18 0.65 14.90
C VAL A 159 -4.99 1.41 14.34
N SER A 160 -4.49 1.01 13.15
CA SER A 160 -3.31 1.64 12.57
C SER A 160 -3.58 3.04 12.03
N TYR A 161 -4.76 3.24 11.44
CA TYR A 161 -5.13 4.46 10.72
C TYR A 161 -6.42 5.08 11.29
N PRO A 162 -6.41 5.54 12.56
CA PRO A 162 -7.63 5.98 13.24
C PRO A 162 -8.12 7.36 12.78
N LYS A 163 -7.25 8.16 12.15
CA LYS A 163 -7.55 9.54 11.77
C LYS A 163 -7.30 9.77 10.28
N GLN A 164 -8.15 10.60 9.69
CA GLN A 164 -7.92 11.14 8.36
C GLN A 164 -6.76 12.14 8.39
N THR A 165 -5.93 12.09 7.35
CA THR A 165 -4.88 13.08 7.07
C THR A 165 -5.22 13.87 5.81
N THR A 166 -4.37 14.81 5.41
CA THR A 166 -4.54 15.59 4.17
C THR A 166 -4.53 14.72 2.92
N PHE A 167 -3.87 13.57 2.97
CA PHE A 167 -3.71 12.67 1.82
C PHE A 167 -4.26 11.25 2.03
N ARG A 168 -4.61 10.84 3.26
CA ARG A 168 -5.14 9.51 3.58
C ARG A 168 -6.48 9.57 4.28
N ILE A 169 -7.37 8.65 3.90
CA ILE A 169 -8.66 8.44 4.55
C ILE A 169 -8.45 7.60 5.81
N ALA A 170 -9.20 7.91 6.88
CA ALA A 170 -9.22 7.08 8.08
C ALA A 170 -9.75 5.68 7.79
N GLU A 171 -9.11 4.67 8.36
CA GLU A 171 -9.47 3.25 8.19
C GLU A 171 -9.72 2.59 9.56
N PRO A 172 -10.84 2.89 10.23
CA PRO A 172 -11.13 2.36 11.56
C PRO A 172 -11.37 0.85 11.59
N TRP A 173 -11.53 0.23 10.43
CA TRP A 173 -11.63 -1.23 10.27
C TRP A 173 -10.28 -1.92 10.16
N HIS A 174 -9.18 -1.18 9.92
CA HIS A 174 -7.83 -1.71 9.76
C HIS A 174 -7.16 -1.82 11.11
N ILE A 175 -6.98 -3.05 11.59
CA ILE A 175 -6.30 -3.35 12.85
C ILE A 175 -4.97 -4.05 12.59
N TYR A 176 -3.99 -3.79 13.46
CA TYR A 176 -2.65 -4.35 13.38
C TYR A 176 -2.28 -5.03 14.70
N TYR A 177 -1.78 -6.27 14.60
CA TYR A 177 -1.28 -7.03 15.73
C TYR A 177 0.12 -6.52 16.12
N ASN A 178 0.24 -5.92 17.29
CA ASN A 178 1.42 -5.18 17.73
C ASN A 178 2.24 -5.90 18.81
N LYS A 179 2.18 -7.23 18.84
CA LYS A 179 2.97 -8.06 19.75
C LYS A 179 3.89 -9.01 19.02
#